data_30eb8e1e59679b68959a6982786f0569
#
_entry.id   30eb8e1e59679b68959a6982786f0569
#
_cell.length_a   1.000
_cell.length_b   1.000
_cell.length_c   1.000
_cell.angle_alpha   90.00
_cell.angle_beta   90.00
_cell.angle_gamma   90.00
#
_symmetry.space_group_name_H-M   'P 1'
#
loop_
_entity.id
_entity.type
_entity.pdbx_description
1 polymer ?
#
loop_
_entity_poly.entity_id
_entity_poly.type
_entity_poly.pdbx_seq_one_letter_code
_entity_poly.pdbx_strand_id
1 'polypeptide(L)'
;MNTSTQDQYEILINKLDQFIRKFYLNQLLKGTLYSLALILVLFLTINTLEYYFYFPTFGRKALLFSFLGISGISLFNWVFVPSAKYFRLGQLISHEQAANIIGSHFNNVGDKLLNILQLKQLANNVEAPDLILAGIDQKASEIKLVPFKAAINLNQNSRYLRYALPPLLLLLILLFAAPSLLIDSTERLIYNGKEFIKPSPFQFSVTNEKLEVLQNSDFVLNIRVEGNQLPDEAFIEIGGYPYRLKKEGPDQFSYRFNNVAETTRFKISGAEVKSPTFTLNVLSKPTIQGFEITLDYPSYTGRKDETIQNIGDLVVPQGTLVNWVFDANHTDDISFYFETEKRRSEAKRFSDYLFTYKKKALKDDIYQVFFSNKALPKGDS
;
A
#
# COMPACT_ATOMS: atom_id res chain seq x y z
N MET A 1 9.61 -29.75 76.53
CA MET A 1 10.56 -28.69 76.25
C MET A 1 10.90 -28.53 74.74
N ASN A 2 10.19 -29.24 73.82
CA ASN A 2 10.52 -29.27 72.38
C ASN A 2 9.78 -28.23 71.50
N THR A 3 8.90 -27.43 72.08
CA THR A 3 8.08 -26.48 71.29
C THR A 3 8.84 -25.22 70.88
N SER A 4 9.80 -24.76 71.70
CA SER A 4 10.53 -23.50 71.45
C SER A 4 11.55 -23.63 70.29
N THR A 5 12.18 -24.76 70.11
CA THR A 5 13.21 -24.99 69.10
C THR A 5 12.61 -25.15 67.73
N GLN A 6 11.44 -25.75 67.60
CA GLN A 6 10.72 -25.87 66.37
C GLN A 6 10.19 -24.53 65.90
N ASP A 7 9.78 -23.64 66.82
CA ASP A 7 9.30 -22.31 66.54
C ASP A 7 10.41 -21.38 65.97
N GLN A 8 11.68 -21.44 66.45
CA GLN A 8 12.73 -20.56 65.95
C GLN A 8 13.20 -20.95 64.55
N TYR A 9 13.30 -22.24 64.25
CA TYR A 9 13.63 -22.71 62.92
C TYR A 9 12.56 -22.37 61.90
N GLU A 10 11.26 -22.55 62.22
CA GLU A 10 10.13 -22.20 61.35
C GLU A 10 10.08 -20.70 61.08
N ILE A 11 10.35 -19.86 62.06
CA ILE A 11 10.47 -18.41 61.87
C ILE A 11 11.59 -18.08 60.87
N LEU A 12 12.73 -18.79 60.94
CA LEU A 12 13.84 -18.61 60.02
C LEU A 12 13.47 -19.00 58.61
N ILE A 13 12.85 -20.18 58.43
CA ILE A 13 12.38 -20.65 57.12
C ILE A 13 11.34 -19.69 56.52
N ASN A 14 10.40 -19.20 57.31
CA ASN A 14 9.43 -18.21 56.90
C ASN A 14 10.11 -16.90 56.43
N LYS A 15 11.20 -16.46 57.06
CA LYS A 15 11.99 -15.30 56.64
C LYS A 15 12.72 -15.58 55.33
N LEU A 16 13.26 -16.81 55.13
CA LEU A 16 13.89 -17.21 53.86
C LEU A 16 12.86 -17.26 52.74
N ASP A 17 11.69 -17.79 52.99
CA ASP A 17 10.59 -17.80 52.03
C ASP A 17 10.12 -16.42 51.61
N GLN A 18 10.03 -15.50 52.57
CA GLN A 18 9.72 -14.10 52.30
C GLN A 18 10.84 -13.39 51.51
N PHE A 19 12.11 -13.76 51.73
CA PHE A 19 13.25 -13.30 50.95
C PHE A 19 13.18 -13.83 49.53
N ILE A 20 12.95 -15.12 49.33
CA ILE A 20 12.81 -15.78 48.03
C ILE A 20 11.69 -15.11 47.22
N ARG A 21 10.54 -14.84 47.84
CA ARG A 21 9.44 -14.12 47.23
C ARG A 21 9.86 -12.70 46.80
N LYS A 22 10.56 -11.95 47.66
CA LYS A 22 11.05 -10.61 47.29
C LYS A 22 12.12 -10.66 46.20
N PHE A 23 12.94 -11.71 46.15
CA PHE A 23 13.93 -11.94 45.12
C PHE A 23 13.27 -12.11 43.74
N TYR A 24 12.23 -12.95 43.62
CA TYR A 24 11.49 -13.11 42.37
C TYR A 24 10.69 -11.87 42.01
N LEU A 25 10.14 -11.13 42.98
CA LEU A 25 9.51 -9.83 42.71
C LEU A 25 10.53 -8.84 42.10
N ASN A 26 11.75 -8.79 42.61
CA ASN A 26 12.81 -7.96 42.06
C ASN A 26 13.19 -8.38 40.61
N GLN A 27 13.30 -9.68 40.36
CA GLN A 27 13.53 -10.21 38.99
C GLN A 27 12.39 -9.85 38.05
N LEU A 28 11.15 -9.97 38.51
CA LEU A 28 9.95 -9.62 37.73
C LEU A 28 9.95 -8.14 37.35
N LEU A 29 10.15 -7.24 38.34
CA LEU A 29 10.20 -5.80 38.08
C LEU A 29 11.31 -5.43 37.06
N LYS A 30 12.51 -5.97 37.26
CA LYS A 30 13.64 -5.78 36.37
C LYS A 30 13.31 -6.34 34.95
N GLY A 31 12.78 -7.55 34.89
CA GLY A 31 12.40 -8.22 33.65
C GLY A 31 11.31 -7.47 32.89
N THR A 32 10.29 -6.96 33.60
CA THR A 32 9.23 -6.14 32.99
C THR A 32 9.79 -4.86 32.35
N LEU A 33 10.70 -4.15 33.05
CA LEU A 33 11.31 -2.94 32.49
C LEU A 33 12.16 -3.22 31.25
N TYR A 34 12.92 -4.32 31.24
CA TYR A 34 13.70 -4.73 30.06
C TYR A 34 12.81 -5.18 28.90
N SER A 35 11.77 -5.99 29.19
CA SER A 35 10.82 -6.41 28.15
C SER A 35 10.10 -5.22 27.54
N LEU A 36 9.64 -4.26 28.37
CA LEU A 36 8.99 -3.05 27.90
C LEU A 36 9.92 -2.24 26.99
N ALA A 37 11.17 -2.02 27.43
CA ALA A 37 12.16 -1.30 26.64
C ALA A 37 12.41 -1.98 25.29
N LEU A 38 12.62 -3.31 25.28
CA LEU A 38 12.86 -4.09 24.07
C LEU A 38 11.68 -4.02 23.10
N ILE A 39 10.47 -4.24 23.61
CA ILE A 39 9.24 -4.22 22.79
C ILE A 39 9.02 -2.84 22.17
N LEU A 40 9.22 -1.76 22.95
CA LEU A 40 9.09 -0.40 22.46
C LEU A 40 10.13 -0.07 21.38
N VAL A 41 11.39 -0.46 21.58
CA VAL A 41 12.44 -0.25 20.58
C VAL A 41 12.16 -1.03 19.31
N LEU A 42 11.78 -2.31 19.41
CA LEU A 42 11.41 -3.12 18.26
C LEU A 42 10.20 -2.55 17.52
N PHE A 43 9.16 -2.16 18.25
CA PHE A 43 7.95 -1.56 17.68
C PHE A 43 8.27 -0.30 16.88
N LEU A 44 9.01 0.63 17.47
CA LEU A 44 9.43 1.87 16.82
C LEU A 44 10.32 1.61 15.59
N THR A 45 11.27 0.68 15.72
CA THR A 45 12.18 0.33 14.61
C THR A 45 11.41 -0.25 13.43
N ILE A 46 10.54 -1.24 13.67
CA ILE A 46 9.78 -1.92 12.62
C ILE A 46 8.81 -0.96 11.93
N ASN A 47 8.10 -0.11 12.71
CA ASN A 47 7.21 0.89 12.14
C ASN A 47 7.98 1.92 11.30
N THR A 48 9.13 2.39 11.76
CA THR A 48 9.98 3.32 11.01
C THR A 48 10.47 2.69 9.71
N LEU A 49 10.95 1.44 9.76
CA LEU A 49 11.38 0.73 8.56
C LEU A 49 10.23 0.55 7.57
N GLU A 50 9.05 0.08 8.02
CA GLU A 50 7.88 -0.08 7.17
C GLU A 50 7.41 1.25 6.57
N TYR A 51 7.45 2.33 7.31
CA TYR A 51 7.04 3.66 6.85
C TYR A 51 7.86 4.15 5.66
N TYR A 52 9.18 3.99 5.71
CA TYR A 52 10.07 4.49 4.65
C TYR A 52 10.23 3.51 3.49
N PHE A 53 10.33 2.21 3.76
CA PHE A 53 10.68 1.21 2.74
C PHE A 53 9.48 0.58 2.03
N TYR A 54 8.27 0.68 2.58
CA TYR A 54 7.06 0.07 1.99
C TYR A 54 7.29 -1.40 1.58
N PHE A 55 7.69 -2.24 2.52
CA PHE A 55 8.05 -3.63 2.23
C PHE A 55 6.94 -4.40 1.50
N PRO A 56 7.29 -5.33 0.60
CA PRO A 56 6.32 -6.24 0.01
C PRO A 56 5.68 -7.14 1.07
N THR A 57 4.60 -7.83 0.72
CA THR A 57 3.82 -8.68 1.64
C THR A 57 4.68 -9.69 2.42
N PHE A 58 5.69 -10.31 1.76
CA PHE A 58 6.63 -11.22 2.43
C PHE A 58 7.47 -10.51 3.50
N GLY A 59 8.03 -9.34 3.19
CA GLY A 59 8.83 -8.55 4.13
C GLY A 59 8.03 -8.12 5.35
N ARG A 60 6.78 -7.67 5.18
CA ARG A 60 5.87 -7.30 6.28
C ARG A 60 5.56 -8.48 7.18
N LYS A 61 5.28 -9.66 6.60
CA LYS A 61 5.09 -10.90 7.38
C LYS A 61 6.32 -11.22 8.20
N ALA A 62 7.52 -11.16 7.60
CA ALA A 62 8.77 -11.41 8.30
C ALA A 62 8.98 -10.43 9.47
N LEU A 63 8.74 -9.12 9.26
CA LEU A 63 8.82 -8.10 10.31
C LEU A 63 7.83 -8.36 11.46
N LEU A 64 6.57 -8.63 11.13
CA LEU A 64 5.54 -8.89 12.13
C LEU A 64 5.84 -10.15 12.94
N PHE A 65 6.18 -11.26 12.30
CA PHE A 65 6.46 -12.52 13.01
C PHE A 65 7.75 -12.45 13.82
N SER A 66 8.79 -11.74 13.34
CA SER A 66 10.00 -11.49 14.13
C SER A 66 9.70 -10.65 15.36
N PHE A 67 8.89 -9.60 15.24
CA PHE A 67 8.42 -8.79 16.36
C PHE A 67 7.69 -9.64 17.40
N LEU A 68 6.70 -10.44 16.97
CA LEU A 68 5.92 -11.31 17.87
C LEU A 68 6.80 -12.37 18.52
N GLY A 69 7.72 -12.99 17.78
CA GLY A 69 8.62 -14.01 18.29
C GLY A 69 9.59 -13.47 19.34
N ILE A 70 10.30 -12.38 19.03
CA ILE A 70 11.26 -11.77 19.96
C ILE A 70 10.55 -11.22 21.21
N SER A 71 9.42 -10.53 21.02
CA SER A 71 8.61 -10.02 22.12
C SER A 71 8.06 -11.15 23.00
N GLY A 72 7.55 -12.22 22.40
CA GLY A 72 7.05 -13.39 23.09
C GLY A 72 8.12 -14.10 23.92
N ILE A 73 9.32 -14.31 23.34
CA ILE A 73 10.45 -14.91 24.05
C ILE A 73 10.91 -14.02 25.22
N SER A 74 10.96 -12.70 25.01
CA SER A 74 11.32 -11.74 26.04
C SER A 74 10.32 -11.77 27.22
N LEU A 75 9.02 -11.69 26.92
CA LEU A 75 7.96 -11.75 27.92
C LEU A 75 7.96 -13.08 28.67
N PHE A 76 8.15 -14.19 27.96
CA PHE A 76 8.20 -15.50 28.58
C PHE A 76 9.35 -15.62 29.58
N ASN A 77 10.58 -15.28 29.17
CA ASN A 77 11.75 -15.46 30.02
C ASN A 77 11.88 -14.44 31.15
N TRP A 78 11.53 -13.18 30.87
CA TRP A 78 11.79 -12.08 31.80
C TRP A 78 10.58 -11.69 32.64
N VAL A 79 9.36 -12.04 32.23
CA VAL A 79 8.14 -11.72 32.97
C VAL A 79 7.42 -12.98 33.43
N PHE A 80 7.09 -13.91 32.53
CA PHE A 80 6.28 -15.09 32.86
C PHE A 80 7.02 -16.03 33.83
N VAL A 81 8.27 -16.40 33.54
CA VAL A 81 9.08 -17.30 34.39
C VAL A 81 9.29 -16.73 35.80
N PRO A 82 9.74 -15.48 36.00
CA PRO A 82 9.85 -14.89 37.33
C PRO A 82 8.50 -14.73 38.04
N SER A 83 7.42 -14.45 37.29
CA SER A 83 6.07 -14.37 37.85
C SER A 83 5.58 -15.73 38.38
N ALA A 84 5.76 -16.80 37.58
CA ALA A 84 5.43 -18.16 38.02
C ALA A 84 6.18 -18.53 39.30
N LYS A 85 7.48 -18.23 39.37
CA LYS A 85 8.30 -18.46 40.55
C LYS A 85 7.88 -17.59 41.77
N TYR A 86 7.44 -16.37 41.55
CA TYR A 86 6.88 -15.51 42.62
C TYR A 86 5.62 -16.14 43.23
N PHE A 87 4.77 -16.76 42.45
CA PHE A 87 3.59 -17.50 42.91
C PHE A 87 3.89 -18.94 43.34
N ARG A 88 5.19 -19.29 43.50
CA ARG A 88 5.64 -20.63 43.90
C ARG A 88 5.30 -21.77 42.92
N LEU A 89 5.15 -21.43 41.65
CA LEU A 89 4.93 -22.41 40.60
C LEU A 89 6.31 -22.78 39.97
N GLY A 90 6.60 -24.09 39.94
CA GLY A 90 7.85 -24.60 39.36
C GLY A 90 9.02 -24.65 40.37
N GLN A 91 10.23 -24.87 39.85
CA GLN A 91 11.44 -24.96 40.66
C GLN A 91 11.89 -23.59 41.20
N LEU A 92 11.88 -23.42 42.49
CA LEU A 92 12.39 -22.24 43.21
C LEU A 92 13.88 -22.42 43.51
N ILE A 93 14.53 -21.30 43.84
CA ILE A 93 15.86 -21.36 44.49
C ILE A 93 15.73 -22.08 45.83
N SER A 94 16.72 -22.94 46.16
CA SER A 94 16.72 -23.63 47.43
C SER A 94 17.02 -22.61 48.59
N HIS A 95 16.65 -23.02 49.81
CA HIS A 95 17.00 -22.22 50.99
C HIS A 95 18.52 -22.01 51.14
N GLU A 96 19.34 -22.96 50.70
CA GLU A 96 20.80 -22.85 50.67
C GLU A 96 21.26 -21.82 49.64
N GLN A 97 20.68 -21.80 48.45
CA GLN A 97 20.96 -20.77 47.46
C GLN A 97 20.52 -19.37 47.96
N ALA A 98 19.38 -19.28 48.62
CA ALA A 98 18.91 -18.05 49.23
C ALA A 98 19.87 -17.59 50.35
N ALA A 99 20.37 -18.52 51.18
CA ALA A 99 21.35 -18.25 52.21
C ALA A 99 22.66 -17.69 51.64
N ASN A 100 23.14 -18.22 50.53
CA ASN A 100 24.32 -17.69 49.85
C ASN A 100 24.11 -16.27 49.32
N ILE A 101 22.94 -15.97 48.74
CA ILE A 101 22.61 -14.60 48.27
C ILE A 101 22.52 -13.62 49.46
N ILE A 102 21.92 -14.03 50.57
CA ILE A 102 21.87 -13.23 51.80
C ILE A 102 23.27 -13.00 52.34
N GLY A 103 24.12 -14.08 52.34
CA GLY A 103 25.50 -14.03 52.83
C GLY A 103 26.40 -13.08 52.04
N SER A 104 26.19 -12.95 50.72
CA SER A 104 26.90 -11.96 49.89
C SER A 104 26.57 -10.51 50.26
N HIS A 105 25.46 -10.26 50.96
CA HIS A 105 25.08 -8.93 51.42
C HIS A 105 25.41 -8.72 52.92
N PHE A 106 25.33 -9.77 53.72
CA PHE A 106 25.61 -9.77 55.17
C PHE A 106 26.73 -10.78 55.46
N ASN A 107 28.00 -10.32 55.49
CA ASN A 107 29.21 -11.15 55.53
C ASN A 107 29.23 -12.24 56.62
N ASN A 108 28.58 -12.03 57.78
CA ASN A 108 28.60 -12.98 58.89
C ASN A 108 27.35 -13.84 59.01
N VAL A 109 26.41 -13.73 58.08
CA VAL A 109 25.09 -14.40 58.15
C VAL A 109 25.04 -15.63 57.26
N GLY A 110 25.73 -15.62 56.11
CA GLY A 110 25.68 -16.69 55.13
C GLY A 110 26.12 -18.04 55.72
N ASP A 111 27.30 -18.10 56.36
CA ASP A 111 27.84 -19.31 56.95
C ASP A 111 26.95 -19.84 58.08
N LYS A 112 26.40 -18.93 58.92
CA LYS A 112 25.48 -19.32 59.97
C LYS A 112 24.20 -19.91 59.43
N LEU A 113 23.61 -19.31 58.35
CA LEU A 113 22.40 -19.82 57.68
C LEU A 113 22.65 -21.20 57.08
N LEU A 114 23.74 -21.37 56.33
CA LEU A 114 24.11 -22.65 55.70
C LEU A 114 24.28 -23.74 56.78
N ASN A 115 24.99 -23.39 57.85
CA ASN A 115 25.25 -24.30 58.96
C ASN A 115 23.96 -24.75 59.66
N ILE A 116 22.98 -23.84 59.85
CA ILE A 116 21.65 -24.20 60.42
C ILE A 116 20.90 -25.17 59.48
N LEU A 117 20.90 -24.91 58.16
CA LEU A 117 20.24 -25.76 57.18
C LEU A 117 20.88 -27.15 57.13
N GLN A 118 22.22 -27.24 57.14
CA GLN A 118 22.96 -28.51 57.22
C GLN A 118 22.76 -29.29 58.51
N LEU A 119 22.79 -28.60 59.67
CA LEU A 119 22.51 -29.21 60.97
C LEU A 119 21.09 -29.79 60.98
N LYS A 120 20.10 -29.16 60.38
CA LYS A 120 18.75 -29.66 60.30
C LYS A 120 18.65 -30.91 59.44
N GLN A 121 19.37 -30.98 58.34
CA GLN A 121 19.47 -32.19 57.52
C GLN A 121 20.10 -33.37 58.29
N LEU A 122 21.19 -33.06 59.05
CA LEU A 122 21.83 -34.06 59.92
C LEU A 122 20.90 -34.53 61.01
N ALA A 123 20.18 -33.60 61.69
CA ALA A 123 19.23 -33.96 62.75
C ALA A 123 18.11 -34.91 62.31
N ASN A 124 17.74 -34.88 61.07
CA ASN A 124 16.71 -35.77 60.46
C ASN A 124 17.23 -37.19 60.25
N ASN A 125 18.56 -37.43 60.28
CA ASN A 125 19.21 -38.71 59.97
C ASN A 125 19.90 -39.39 61.21
N VAL A 126 19.74 -38.84 62.43
CA VAL A 126 20.40 -39.31 63.65
C VAL A 126 19.39 -39.71 64.71
N GLU A 127 19.64 -40.79 65.46
CA GLU A 127 18.73 -41.35 66.50
C GLU A 127 18.60 -40.49 67.74
N ALA A 128 19.53 -39.53 67.97
CA ALA A 128 19.48 -38.61 69.13
C ALA A 128 19.70 -37.13 68.68
N PRO A 129 18.67 -36.44 68.19
CA PRO A 129 18.80 -35.12 67.59
C PRO A 129 18.87 -33.97 68.61
N ASP A 130 18.67 -34.18 69.90
CA ASP A 130 18.45 -33.12 70.89
C ASP A 130 19.65 -32.12 71.01
N LEU A 131 20.87 -32.60 70.93
CA LEU A 131 22.06 -31.73 70.96
C LEU A 131 22.22 -30.87 69.70
N ILE A 132 21.86 -31.47 68.57
CA ILE A 132 21.87 -30.79 67.25
C ILE A 132 20.78 -29.72 67.22
N LEU A 133 19.58 -30.05 67.73
CA LEU A 133 18.46 -29.12 67.83
C LEU A 133 18.77 -27.91 68.72
N ALA A 134 19.42 -28.13 69.88
CA ALA A 134 19.89 -27.06 70.76
C ALA A 134 20.91 -26.13 70.05
N GLY A 135 21.82 -26.68 69.26
CA GLY A 135 22.77 -25.95 68.43
C GLY A 135 22.08 -25.12 67.31
N ILE A 136 21.00 -25.64 66.73
CA ILE A 136 20.17 -24.93 65.75
C ILE A 136 19.52 -23.72 66.41
N ASP A 137 18.91 -23.89 67.58
CA ASP A 137 18.17 -22.86 68.30
C ASP A 137 19.11 -21.70 68.74
N GLN A 138 20.27 -22.02 69.23
CA GLN A 138 21.29 -21.02 69.59
C GLN A 138 21.71 -20.21 68.34
N LYS A 139 22.06 -20.84 67.24
CA LYS A 139 22.50 -20.15 66.03
C LYS A 139 21.34 -19.39 65.35
N ALA A 140 20.11 -19.92 65.37
CA ALA A 140 18.94 -19.26 64.84
C ALA A 140 18.59 -17.98 65.59
N SER A 141 18.75 -18.01 66.93
CA SER A 141 18.51 -16.83 67.78
C SER A 141 19.50 -15.68 67.46
N GLU A 142 20.76 -16.00 67.15
CA GLU A 142 21.79 -14.98 66.78
C GLU A 142 21.44 -14.23 65.49
N ILE A 143 20.79 -14.88 64.52
CA ILE A 143 20.46 -14.27 63.23
C ILE A 143 19.00 -13.81 63.14
N LYS A 144 18.22 -14.03 64.18
CA LYS A 144 16.78 -13.67 64.23
C LYS A 144 16.52 -12.19 63.95
N LEU A 145 17.40 -11.30 64.36
CA LEU A 145 17.24 -9.85 64.20
C LEU A 145 17.63 -9.36 62.80
N VAL A 146 18.28 -10.18 61.96
CA VAL A 146 18.73 -9.76 60.63
C VAL A 146 17.53 -9.66 59.66
N PRO A 147 17.37 -8.51 59.03
CA PRO A 147 16.28 -8.30 58.05
C PRO A 147 16.67 -8.83 56.65
N PHE A 148 16.51 -10.14 56.40
CA PHE A 148 16.91 -10.77 55.12
C PHE A 148 16.33 -10.06 53.89
N LYS A 149 15.11 -9.51 53.98
CA LYS A 149 14.51 -8.71 52.91
C LYS A 149 15.31 -7.47 52.57
N ALA A 150 16.14 -6.94 53.46
CA ALA A 150 16.96 -5.74 53.18
C ALA A 150 18.10 -6.03 52.20
N ALA A 151 18.52 -7.30 52.07
CA ALA A 151 19.47 -7.72 51.03
C ALA A 151 18.99 -7.43 49.60
N ILE A 152 17.68 -7.22 49.38
CA ILE A 152 17.12 -6.87 48.10
C ILE A 152 16.56 -5.45 48.15
N ASN A 153 17.21 -4.55 47.45
CA ASN A 153 16.78 -3.17 47.31
C ASN A 153 15.99 -2.98 46.00
N LEU A 154 14.66 -2.90 46.10
CA LEU A 154 13.79 -2.71 44.93
C LEU A 154 13.97 -1.35 44.26
N ASN A 155 14.39 -0.30 45.03
CA ASN A 155 14.61 1.02 44.47
C ASN A 155 15.76 1.07 43.47
N GLN A 156 16.70 0.12 43.52
CA GLN A 156 17.75 0.02 42.52
C GLN A 156 17.21 -0.29 41.11
N ASN A 157 15.98 -0.79 41.02
CA ASN A 157 15.33 -1.03 39.70
C ASN A 157 15.00 0.27 38.94
N SER A 158 14.95 1.41 39.62
CA SER A 158 14.76 2.71 38.98
C SER A 158 15.84 3.02 37.92
N ARG A 159 17.08 2.49 38.14
CA ARG A 159 18.14 2.61 37.12
C ARG A 159 17.81 1.94 35.78
N TYR A 160 16.90 0.98 35.76
CA TYR A 160 16.47 0.32 34.54
C TYR A 160 15.42 1.11 33.77
N LEU A 161 14.77 2.10 34.42
CA LEU A 161 13.89 3.06 33.74
C LEU A 161 14.63 3.85 32.64
N ARG A 162 15.93 4.06 32.78
CA ARG A 162 16.74 4.73 31.74
C ARG A 162 16.71 4.02 30.40
N TYR A 163 16.38 2.75 30.35
CA TYR A 163 16.24 1.98 29.12
C TYR A 163 14.81 1.99 28.54
N ALA A 164 13.79 2.05 29.41
CA ALA A 164 12.39 2.04 29.00
C ALA A 164 11.85 3.45 28.72
N LEU A 165 12.35 4.47 29.44
CA LEU A 165 11.84 5.84 29.35
C LEU A 165 12.13 6.51 27.98
N PRO A 166 13.34 6.44 27.38
CA PRO A 166 13.61 7.06 26.11
C PRO A 166 12.71 6.54 24.96
N PRO A 167 12.57 5.22 24.74
CA PRO A 167 11.68 4.73 23.67
C PRO A 167 10.20 5.04 23.97
N LEU A 168 9.79 5.10 25.24
CA LEU A 168 8.44 5.51 25.62
C LEU A 168 8.19 6.99 25.28
N LEU A 169 9.12 7.86 25.61
CA LEU A 169 9.05 9.29 25.27
C LEU A 169 9.05 9.48 23.75
N LEU A 170 9.90 8.76 23.02
CA LEU A 170 9.94 8.82 21.56
C LEU A 170 8.59 8.36 20.96
N LEU A 171 7.99 7.29 21.49
CA LEU A 171 6.67 6.85 21.08
C LEU A 171 5.62 7.94 21.26
N LEU A 172 5.61 8.61 22.44
CA LEU A 172 4.69 9.70 22.72
C LEU A 172 4.92 10.90 21.78
N ILE A 173 6.16 11.28 21.55
CA ILE A 173 6.50 12.36 20.61
C ILE A 173 5.99 12.02 19.20
N LEU A 174 6.26 10.82 18.70
CA LEU A 174 5.84 10.41 17.37
C LEU A 174 4.32 10.31 17.25
N LEU A 175 3.63 9.91 18.31
CA LEU A 175 2.16 9.84 18.31
C LEU A 175 1.50 11.22 18.09
N PHE A 176 2.14 12.30 18.58
CA PHE A 176 1.63 13.67 18.41
C PHE A 176 2.24 14.39 17.21
N ALA A 177 3.53 14.19 16.93
CA ALA A 177 4.24 14.92 15.88
C ALA A 177 4.13 14.26 14.51
N ALA A 178 4.06 12.92 14.44
CA ALA A 178 4.00 12.16 13.19
C ALA A 178 3.10 10.91 13.35
N PRO A 179 1.79 11.08 13.61
CA PRO A 179 0.90 9.94 13.86
C PRO A 179 0.82 8.96 12.69
N SER A 180 0.93 9.43 11.44
CA SER A 180 0.92 8.59 10.24
C SER A 180 2.08 7.58 10.23
N LEU A 181 3.26 7.95 10.77
CA LEU A 181 4.39 7.02 10.87
C LEU A 181 4.04 5.79 11.71
N LEU A 182 3.25 5.95 12.76
CA LEU A 182 2.87 4.85 13.64
C LEU A 182 1.57 4.18 13.16
N ILE A 183 0.55 4.95 12.81
CA ILE A 183 -0.79 4.43 12.48
C ILE A 183 -0.74 3.69 11.15
N ASP A 184 -0.27 4.36 10.07
CA ASP A 184 -0.30 3.80 8.73
C ASP A 184 0.64 2.59 8.59
N SER A 185 1.84 2.65 9.22
CA SER A 185 2.77 1.53 9.18
C SER A 185 2.27 0.34 10.00
N THR A 186 1.66 0.58 11.18
CA THR A 186 1.04 -0.49 11.97
C THR A 186 -0.13 -1.14 11.22
N GLU A 187 -0.97 -0.34 10.55
CA GLU A 187 -2.05 -0.86 9.72
C GLU A 187 -1.51 -1.77 8.61
N ARG A 188 -0.45 -1.34 7.91
CA ARG A 188 0.20 -2.15 6.87
C ARG A 188 0.82 -3.44 7.41
N LEU A 189 1.38 -3.41 8.63
CA LEU A 189 1.93 -4.61 9.27
C LEU A 189 0.83 -5.60 9.71
N ILE A 190 -0.29 -5.10 10.23
CA ILE A 190 -1.44 -5.94 10.61
C ILE A 190 -2.08 -6.56 9.37
N TYR A 191 -2.36 -5.75 8.35
CA TYR A 191 -2.93 -6.21 7.08
C TYR A 191 -1.85 -6.65 6.08
N ASN A 192 -0.83 -7.38 6.56
CA ASN A 192 0.36 -7.78 5.80
C ASN A 192 0.12 -8.59 4.53
N GLY A 193 -1.11 -9.11 4.33
CA GLY A 193 -1.52 -9.82 3.11
C GLY A 193 -2.00 -8.91 1.98
N LYS A 194 -2.26 -7.60 2.24
CA LYS A 194 -2.67 -6.63 1.22
C LYS A 194 -1.47 -5.96 0.59
N GLU A 195 -1.54 -5.70 -0.71
CA GLU A 195 -0.57 -4.83 -1.37
C GLU A 195 -0.91 -3.37 -1.08
N PHE A 196 0.05 -2.65 -0.55
CA PHE A 196 -0.03 -1.20 -0.35
C PHE A 196 0.94 -0.54 -1.32
N ILE A 197 0.40 0.32 -2.18
CA ILE A 197 1.19 1.11 -3.12
C ILE A 197 1.68 2.35 -2.39
N LYS A 198 2.98 2.66 -2.49
CA LYS A 198 3.53 3.90 -1.96
C LYS A 198 2.82 5.08 -2.60
N PRO A 199 2.31 6.05 -1.83
CA PRO A 199 1.71 7.24 -2.40
C PRO A 199 2.70 7.92 -3.34
N SER A 200 2.27 8.16 -4.59
CA SER A 200 3.10 8.87 -5.57
C SER A 200 3.25 10.32 -5.13
N PRO A 201 4.45 10.91 -5.23
CA PRO A 201 4.68 12.31 -4.88
C PRO A 201 3.90 13.27 -5.79
N PHE A 202 3.46 12.81 -6.96
CA PHE A 202 2.63 13.52 -7.92
C PHE A 202 1.82 12.54 -8.77
N GLN A 203 0.83 13.06 -9.48
CA GLN A 203 0.01 12.32 -10.44
C GLN A 203 -0.04 13.08 -11.77
N PHE A 204 -0.12 12.33 -12.87
CA PHE A 204 -0.36 12.88 -14.21
C PHE A 204 -1.85 12.90 -14.49
N SER A 205 -2.38 14.06 -14.89
CA SER A 205 -3.74 14.24 -15.37
C SER A 205 -3.71 14.77 -16.80
N VAL A 206 -4.58 14.22 -17.65
CA VAL A 206 -4.76 14.73 -19.03
C VAL A 206 -5.84 15.79 -18.97
N THR A 207 -5.55 16.98 -19.52
CA THR A 207 -6.45 18.14 -19.48
C THR A 207 -7.31 18.30 -20.73
N ASN A 208 -7.08 17.50 -21.76
CA ASN A 208 -7.92 17.48 -22.96
C ASN A 208 -9.33 16.96 -22.60
N GLU A 209 -10.38 17.64 -23.04
CA GLU A 209 -11.78 17.23 -22.80
C GLU A 209 -12.08 15.85 -23.40
N LYS A 210 -11.52 15.58 -24.60
CA LYS A 210 -11.65 14.30 -25.30
C LYS A 210 -10.30 13.88 -25.88
N LEU A 211 -10.04 12.57 -25.80
CA LEU A 211 -8.91 11.94 -26.46
C LEU A 211 -9.37 11.32 -27.80
N GLU A 212 -9.78 12.19 -28.70
CA GLU A 212 -10.28 11.83 -30.02
C GLU A 212 -9.63 12.72 -31.09
N VAL A 213 -9.25 12.13 -32.20
CA VAL A 213 -8.63 12.83 -33.32
C VAL A 213 -9.14 12.28 -34.67
N LEU A 214 -9.31 13.13 -35.65
CA LEU A 214 -9.62 12.68 -37.01
C LEU A 214 -8.41 11.95 -37.61
N GLN A 215 -8.69 10.89 -38.33
CA GLN A 215 -7.66 10.09 -39.01
C GLN A 215 -6.74 10.96 -39.87
N ASN A 216 -5.43 10.70 -39.79
CA ASN A 216 -4.36 11.44 -40.46
C ASN A 216 -4.30 12.94 -40.06
N SER A 217 -4.77 13.29 -38.89
CA SER A 217 -4.64 14.63 -38.34
C SER A 217 -3.70 14.66 -37.13
N ASP A 218 -3.19 15.83 -36.82
CA ASP A 218 -2.34 16.06 -35.65
C ASP A 218 -3.19 16.22 -34.40
N PHE A 219 -2.66 15.76 -33.26
CA PHE A 219 -3.29 15.94 -31.95
C PHE A 219 -2.30 16.43 -30.92
N VAL A 220 -2.66 17.46 -30.16
CA VAL A 220 -1.84 17.97 -29.06
C VAL A 220 -2.41 17.47 -27.74
N LEU A 221 -1.66 16.61 -27.08
CA LEU A 221 -1.96 16.11 -25.75
C LEU A 221 -1.44 17.12 -24.72
N ASN A 222 -2.32 17.59 -23.85
CA ASN A 222 -1.98 18.47 -22.74
C ASN A 222 -2.05 17.71 -21.43
N ILE A 223 -1.00 17.83 -20.64
CA ILE A 223 -0.81 17.07 -19.41
C ILE A 223 -0.54 18.04 -18.27
N ARG A 224 -1.20 17.86 -17.16
CA ARG A 224 -0.92 18.55 -15.91
C ARG A 224 -0.38 17.56 -14.88
N VAL A 225 0.55 18.01 -14.07
CA VAL A 225 1.11 17.26 -12.95
C VAL A 225 0.62 17.90 -11.65
N GLU A 226 -0.01 17.10 -10.81
CA GLU A 226 -0.55 17.52 -9.51
C GLU A 226 0.16 16.79 -8.39
N GLY A 227 0.74 17.51 -7.42
CA GLY A 227 1.44 16.91 -6.28
C GLY A 227 2.42 17.85 -5.61
N ASN A 228 3.10 17.32 -4.58
CA ASN A 228 4.02 18.11 -3.76
C ASN A 228 5.43 18.23 -4.36
N GLN A 229 5.81 17.31 -5.25
CA GLN A 229 7.10 17.32 -5.93
C GLN A 229 6.86 17.12 -7.43
N LEU A 230 7.14 18.18 -8.22
CA LEU A 230 6.93 18.13 -9.66
C LEU A 230 8.18 17.55 -10.34
N PRO A 231 8.03 16.70 -11.38
CA PRO A 231 9.15 16.16 -12.12
C PRO A 231 9.76 17.24 -13.04
N ASP A 232 11.08 17.21 -13.19
CA ASP A 232 11.75 18.10 -14.17
C ASP A 232 11.55 17.62 -15.60
N GLU A 233 11.46 16.31 -15.79
CA GLU A 233 11.25 15.66 -17.07
C GLU A 233 10.11 14.63 -16.96
N ALA A 234 9.33 14.56 -18.03
CA ALA A 234 8.29 13.54 -18.19
C ALA A 234 8.35 12.94 -19.60
N PHE A 235 7.93 11.70 -19.72
CA PHE A 235 7.97 10.91 -20.94
C PHE A 235 6.60 10.34 -21.22
N ILE A 236 6.28 10.17 -22.50
CA ILE A 236 5.14 9.39 -22.97
C ILE A 236 5.66 8.09 -23.58
N GLU A 237 5.11 6.97 -23.17
CA GLU A 237 5.42 5.64 -23.70
C GLU A 237 4.34 5.24 -24.71
N ILE A 238 4.76 5.06 -25.95
CA ILE A 238 3.89 4.69 -27.10
C ILE A 238 4.49 3.44 -27.72
N GLY A 239 3.73 2.36 -27.79
CA GLY A 239 4.21 1.09 -28.35
C GLY A 239 5.45 0.50 -27.66
N GLY A 240 5.66 0.85 -26.37
CA GLY A 240 6.82 0.43 -25.58
C GLY A 240 8.05 1.35 -25.69
N TYR A 241 8.00 2.41 -26.49
CA TYR A 241 9.08 3.37 -26.66
C TYR A 241 8.79 4.67 -25.90
N PRO A 242 9.73 5.20 -25.09
CA PRO A 242 9.57 6.45 -24.39
C PRO A 242 9.94 7.65 -25.28
N TYR A 243 9.07 8.64 -25.32
CA TYR A 243 9.31 9.94 -25.98
C TYR A 243 9.25 11.02 -24.93
N ARG A 244 10.17 12.02 -25.00
CA ARG A 244 10.20 13.12 -24.05
C ARG A 244 9.03 14.07 -24.31
N LEU A 245 8.34 14.46 -23.24
CA LEU A 245 7.31 15.49 -23.27
C LEU A 245 7.96 16.87 -23.32
N LYS A 246 7.31 17.81 -24.00
CA LYS A 246 7.70 19.21 -23.98
C LYS A 246 7.16 19.86 -22.71
N LYS A 247 8.02 20.49 -21.91
CA LYS A 247 7.64 21.25 -20.73
C LYS A 247 7.14 22.64 -21.15
N GLU A 248 5.88 22.94 -20.85
CA GLU A 248 5.26 24.23 -21.19
C GLU A 248 5.17 25.16 -19.97
N GLY A 249 5.24 24.60 -18.77
CA GLY A 249 5.17 25.32 -17.50
C GLY A 249 5.73 24.49 -16.34
N PRO A 250 5.66 24.98 -15.09
CA PRO A 250 6.14 24.24 -13.94
C PRO A 250 5.44 22.89 -13.73
N ASP A 251 4.12 22.85 -13.98
CA ASP A 251 3.23 21.71 -13.79
C ASP A 251 2.60 21.23 -15.11
N GLN A 252 3.02 21.77 -16.27
CA GLN A 252 2.38 21.52 -17.55
C GLN A 252 3.36 20.95 -18.56
N PHE A 253 2.92 19.89 -19.23
CA PHE A 253 3.63 19.22 -20.30
C PHE A 253 2.72 19.04 -21.50
N SER A 254 3.31 18.97 -22.70
CA SER A 254 2.58 18.67 -23.92
C SER A 254 3.31 17.62 -24.77
N TYR A 255 2.55 16.95 -25.63
CA TYR A 255 3.06 16.07 -26.65
C TYR A 255 2.24 16.21 -27.92
N ARG A 256 2.90 16.36 -29.07
CA ARG A 256 2.23 16.40 -30.36
C ARG A 256 2.31 15.04 -31.05
N PHE A 257 1.19 14.41 -31.23
CA PHE A 257 1.04 13.29 -32.14
C PHE A 257 0.88 13.84 -33.56
N ASN A 258 1.74 13.45 -34.47
CA ASN A 258 1.68 13.88 -35.86
C ASN A 258 1.04 12.79 -36.71
N ASN A 259 0.10 13.17 -37.60
CA ASN A 259 -0.51 12.30 -38.59
C ASN A 259 -1.01 10.97 -38.00
N VAL A 260 -1.91 11.05 -37.02
CA VAL A 260 -2.41 9.86 -36.29
C VAL A 260 -3.29 9.02 -37.21
N ALA A 261 -2.80 7.86 -37.63
CA ALA A 261 -3.50 6.94 -38.53
C ALA A 261 -4.38 5.93 -37.80
N GLU A 262 -3.98 5.49 -36.58
CA GLU A 262 -4.62 4.41 -35.83
C GLU A 262 -4.77 4.79 -34.35
N THR A 263 -5.79 4.20 -33.71
CA THR A 263 -6.01 4.35 -32.27
C THR A 263 -4.78 3.91 -31.48
N THR A 264 -4.25 4.83 -30.69
CA THR A 264 -2.96 4.68 -30.01
C THR A 264 -3.14 4.63 -28.50
N ARG A 265 -2.56 3.63 -27.84
CA ARG A 265 -2.48 3.53 -26.38
C ARG A 265 -1.16 4.10 -25.90
N PHE A 266 -1.21 4.88 -24.82
CA PHE A 266 -0.02 5.47 -24.24
C PHE A 266 -0.09 5.53 -22.73
N LYS A 267 1.08 5.65 -22.10
CA LYS A 267 1.25 5.93 -20.67
C LYS A 267 2.19 7.12 -20.52
N ILE A 268 2.03 7.82 -19.42
CA ILE A 268 2.90 8.94 -19.06
C ILE A 268 3.76 8.51 -17.88
N SER A 269 5.05 8.84 -17.89
CA SER A 269 5.98 8.53 -16.82
C SER A 269 6.90 9.72 -16.53
N GLY A 270 7.31 9.83 -15.25
CA GLY A 270 8.31 10.81 -14.82
C GLY A 270 8.83 10.43 -13.47
N ALA A 271 10.14 10.52 -13.23
CA ALA A 271 10.82 9.91 -12.10
C ALA A 271 10.41 8.45 -11.94
N GLU A 272 9.85 8.04 -10.80
CA GLU A 272 9.37 6.67 -10.55
C GLU A 272 7.84 6.50 -10.70
N VAL A 273 7.13 7.58 -11.13
CA VAL A 273 5.67 7.61 -11.23
C VAL A 273 5.23 7.29 -12.65
N LYS A 274 4.22 6.41 -12.77
CA LYS A 274 3.57 6.08 -14.06
C LYS A 274 2.08 6.35 -13.97
N SER A 275 1.52 6.89 -15.05
CA SER A 275 0.07 7.08 -15.19
C SER A 275 -0.66 5.76 -15.49
N PRO A 276 -1.97 5.72 -15.35
CA PRO A 276 -2.81 4.75 -16.03
C PRO A 276 -2.59 4.78 -17.54
N THR A 277 -3.06 3.72 -18.24
CA THR A 277 -3.05 3.70 -19.71
C THR A 277 -4.17 4.57 -20.24
N PHE A 278 -3.83 5.52 -21.09
CA PHE A 278 -4.77 6.32 -21.87
C PHE A 278 -4.89 5.78 -23.28
N THR A 279 -6.00 6.11 -23.96
CA THR A 279 -6.23 5.74 -25.35
C THR A 279 -6.63 6.98 -26.15
N LEU A 280 -5.88 7.31 -27.18
CA LEU A 280 -6.22 8.31 -28.18
C LEU A 280 -7.01 7.60 -29.29
N ASN A 281 -8.30 7.87 -29.39
CA ASN A 281 -9.19 7.25 -30.36
C ASN A 281 -9.11 7.98 -31.70
N VAL A 282 -8.89 7.24 -32.78
CA VAL A 282 -8.95 7.80 -34.13
C VAL A 282 -10.37 7.66 -34.67
N LEU A 283 -10.90 8.80 -35.11
CA LEU A 283 -12.20 8.88 -35.76
C LEU A 283 -11.97 8.85 -37.27
N SER A 284 -12.52 7.86 -37.93
CA SER A 284 -12.38 7.71 -39.40
C SER A 284 -13.11 8.84 -40.10
N LYS A 285 -12.47 9.40 -41.14
CA LYS A 285 -13.13 10.35 -42.03
C LYS A 285 -14.10 9.62 -42.97
N PRO A 286 -15.25 10.24 -43.32
CA PRO A 286 -16.11 9.70 -44.33
C PRO A 286 -15.38 9.75 -45.69
N THR A 287 -15.43 8.69 -46.47
CA THR A 287 -14.76 8.60 -47.78
C THR A 287 -15.66 7.93 -48.81
N ILE A 288 -15.63 8.44 -50.04
CA ILE A 288 -16.24 7.81 -51.20
C ILE A 288 -15.17 6.98 -51.92
N GLN A 289 -15.42 5.71 -52.11
CA GLN A 289 -14.53 4.81 -52.83
C GLN A 289 -14.77 4.88 -54.36
N GLY A 290 -15.99 5.11 -54.76
CA GLY A 290 -16.40 5.29 -56.11
C GLY A 290 -17.87 5.66 -56.24
N PHE A 291 -18.27 6.11 -57.38
CA PHE A 291 -19.68 6.32 -57.69
C PHE A 291 -20.00 6.01 -59.12
N GLU A 292 -21.23 5.58 -59.35
CA GLU A 292 -21.79 5.34 -60.66
C GLU A 292 -22.99 6.25 -60.88
N ILE A 293 -23.15 6.72 -62.10
CA ILE A 293 -24.30 7.50 -62.50
C ILE A 293 -25.00 6.79 -63.63
N THR A 294 -26.24 6.40 -63.40
CA THR A 294 -27.11 5.83 -64.44
C THR A 294 -27.97 6.95 -64.98
N LEU A 295 -27.97 7.07 -66.31
CA LEU A 295 -28.72 8.06 -67.07
C LEU A 295 -29.88 7.31 -67.82
N ASP A 296 -31.12 7.59 -67.40
CA ASP A 296 -32.34 7.11 -68.00
C ASP A 296 -32.86 8.20 -68.90
N TYR A 297 -32.64 8.02 -70.20
CA TYR A 297 -32.95 9.03 -71.22
C TYR A 297 -34.45 9.05 -71.59
N PRO A 298 -35.04 10.22 -71.77
CA PRO A 298 -36.43 10.34 -72.24
C PRO A 298 -36.60 9.66 -73.64
N SER A 299 -37.71 9.02 -73.80
CA SER A 299 -38.02 8.26 -75.04
C SER A 299 -37.94 9.07 -76.36
N TYR A 300 -38.15 10.39 -76.24
CA TYR A 300 -38.05 11.26 -77.46
C TYR A 300 -36.65 11.40 -78.02
N THR A 301 -35.63 11.02 -77.24
CA THR A 301 -34.20 11.13 -77.66
C THR A 301 -33.75 9.96 -78.48
N GLY A 302 -34.44 8.80 -78.43
CA GLY A 302 -34.02 7.57 -79.02
C GLY A 302 -32.73 6.95 -78.48
N ARG A 303 -32.18 7.52 -77.42
CA ARG A 303 -30.95 7.02 -76.75
C ARG A 303 -31.27 5.85 -75.84
N LYS A 304 -30.31 4.94 -75.69
CA LYS A 304 -30.34 3.86 -74.73
C LYS A 304 -29.79 4.36 -73.42
N ASP A 305 -30.24 3.84 -72.26
CA ASP A 305 -29.73 4.15 -70.95
C ASP A 305 -28.24 3.85 -70.89
N GLU A 306 -27.52 4.69 -70.14
CA GLU A 306 -26.08 4.69 -70.02
C GLU A 306 -25.66 4.74 -68.57
N THR A 307 -24.57 4.04 -68.20
CA THR A 307 -23.96 4.11 -66.91
C THR A 307 -22.53 4.61 -67.05
N ILE A 308 -22.21 5.66 -66.34
CA ILE A 308 -20.88 6.26 -66.29
C ILE A 308 -20.34 6.14 -64.87
N GLN A 309 -19.03 5.94 -64.77
CA GLN A 309 -18.36 5.75 -63.48
C GLN A 309 -17.38 6.87 -63.19
N ASN A 310 -17.42 7.39 -61.96
CA ASN A 310 -16.47 8.38 -61.43
C ASN A 310 -16.34 9.68 -62.28
N ILE A 311 -17.37 10.05 -63.01
CA ILE A 311 -17.48 11.27 -63.80
C ILE A 311 -18.64 12.09 -63.21
N GLY A 312 -18.36 13.28 -62.65
CA GLY A 312 -19.36 14.15 -62.01
C GLY A 312 -20.02 15.14 -62.99
N ASP A 313 -19.35 15.50 -64.04
CA ASP A 313 -19.87 16.46 -65.05
C ASP A 313 -20.75 15.72 -66.06
N LEU A 314 -21.97 16.18 -66.21
CA LEU A 314 -22.96 15.53 -67.04
C LEU A 314 -23.51 16.48 -68.11
N VAL A 315 -23.55 16.01 -69.35
CA VAL A 315 -24.24 16.68 -70.45
C VAL A 315 -25.36 15.79 -70.94
N VAL A 316 -26.57 16.08 -70.47
CA VAL A 316 -27.75 15.23 -70.75
C VAL A 316 -28.92 16.00 -71.33
N PRO A 317 -29.78 15.39 -72.18
CA PRO A 317 -31.01 16.00 -72.66
C PRO A 317 -31.95 16.38 -71.49
N GLN A 318 -32.71 17.44 -71.70
CA GLN A 318 -33.73 17.84 -70.70
C GLN A 318 -34.73 16.71 -70.45
N GLY A 319 -35.01 16.43 -69.18
CA GLY A 319 -35.92 15.36 -68.77
C GLY A 319 -35.27 14.02 -68.48
N THR A 320 -33.92 13.90 -68.64
CA THR A 320 -33.17 12.71 -68.24
C THR A 320 -33.29 12.48 -66.76
N LEU A 321 -33.58 11.21 -66.32
CA LEU A 321 -33.52 10.83 -64.93
C LEU A 321 -32.09 10.39 -64.58
N VAL A 322 -31.46 11.10 -63.74
CA VAL A 322 -30.10 10.82 -63.28
C VAL A 322 -30.18 10.11 -61.92
N ASN A 323 -29.54 8.94 -61.84
CA ASN A 323 -29.46 8.16 -60.63
C ASN A 323 -27.99 7.98 -60.21
N TRP A 324 -27.59 8.60 -59.10
CA TRP A 324 -26.28 8.45 -58.53
C TRP A 324 -26.31 7.27 -57.56
N VAL A 325 -25.28 6.44 -57.57
CA VAL A 325 -25.01 5.34 -56.65
C VAL A 325 -23.60 5.54 -56.13
N PHE A 326 -23.46 5.73 -54.84
CA PHE A 326 -22.16 5.93 -54.16
C PHE A 326 -21.77 4.70 -53.39
N ASP A 327 -20.52 4.27 -53.54
CA ASP A 327 -19.84 3.35 -52.63
C ASP A 327 -19.00 4.18 -51.64
N ALA A 328 -19.39 4.17 -50.37
CA ALA A 328 -18.83 5.05 -49.35
C ALA A 328 -18.50 4.30 -48.08
N ASN A 329 -17.32 4.55 -47.52
CA ASN A 329 -16.87 3.96 -46.24
C ASN A 329 -16.91 5.02 -45.14
N HIS A 330 -17.19 4.55 -43.90
CA HIS A 330 -17.26 5.39 -42.71
C HIS A 330 -18.18 6.61 -42.87
N THR A 331 -19.24 6.47 -43.67
CA THR A 331 -20.18 7.52 -44.04
C THR A 331 -21.55 7.18 -43.45
N ASP A 332 -22.12 8.08 -42.68
CA ASP A 332 -23.49 7.90 -42.17
C ASP A 332 -24.52 8.49 -43.09
N ASP A 333 -24.23 9.68 -43.71
CA ASP A 333 -25.15 10.37 -44.56
C ASP A 333 -24.43 10.98 -45.80
N ILE A 334 -25.11 10.97 -46.94
CA ILE A 334 -24.72 11.69 -48.14
C ILE A 334 -25.85 12.67 -48.49
N SER A 335 -25.48 13.91 -48.76
CA SER A 335 -26.44 14.94 -49.17
C SER A 335 -25.95 15.70 -50.39
N PHE A 336 -26.92 16.08 -51.23
CA PHE A 336 -26.73 16.90 -52.42
C PHE A 336 -27.17 18.31 -52.18
N TYR A 337 -26.36 19.27 -52.57
CA TYR A 337 -26.73 20.67 -52.66
C TYR A 337 -26.79 21.09 -54.12
N PHE A 338 -27.94 21.60 -54.58
CA PHE A 338 -28.14 22.12 -55.92
C PHE A 338 -28.29 23.65 -55.83
N GLU A 339 -27.55 24.37 -56.65
CA GLU A 339 -27.56 25.82 -56.63
C GLU A 339 -28.92 26.43 -56.96
N THR A 340 -29.69 25.75 -57.82
CA THR A 340 -31.02 26.22 -58.22
C THR A 340 -32.06 26.01 -57.11
N GLU A 341 -31.87 25.02 -56.23
CA GLU A 341 -32.80 24.71 -55.13
C GLU A 341 -32.40 25.38 -53.86
N LYS A 342 -31.12 25.74 -53.70
CA LYS A 342 -30.52 26.35 -52.53
C LYS A 342 -30.81 25.60 -51.21
N ARG A 343 -30.94 24.31 -51.27
CA ARG A 343 -31.18 23.42 -50.09
C ARG A 343 -30.41 22.11 -50.26
N ARG A 344 -30.14 21.47 -49.15
CA ARG A 344 -29.59 20.13 -49.15
C ARG A 344 -30.72 19.10 -49.20
N SER A 345 -30.50 18.05 -49.99
CA SER A 345 -31.39 16.89 -50.13
C SER A 345 -30.57 15.62 -49.80
N GLU A 346 -31.10 14.81 -48.93
CA GLU A 346 -30.41 13.58 -48.49
C GLU A 346 -30.53 12.47 -49.54
N ALA A 347 -29.44 11.72 -49.72
CA ALA A 347 -29.43 10.49 -50.46
C ALA A 347 -30.06 9.35 -49.66
N LYS A 348 -30.72 8.45 -50.30
CA LYS A 348 -31.31 7.28 -49.64
C LYS A 348 -30.21 6.25 -49.37
N ARG A 349 -30.02 5.89 -48.11
CA ARG A 349 -29.12 4.80 -47.70
C ARG A 349 -29.74 3.46 -48.10
N PHE A 350 -29.04 2.64 -48.85
CA PHE A 350 -29.47 1.32 -49.30
C PHE A 350 -28.80 0.21 -48.46
N SER A 351 -27.52 0.38 -48.10
CA SER A 351 -26.77 -0.49 -47.21
C SER A 351 -25.77 0.36 -46.39
N ASP A 352 -24.89 -0.29 -45.60
CA ASP A 352 -23.89 0.42 -44.77
C ASP A 352 -22.87 1.20 -45.61
N TYR A 353 -22.72 0.87 -46.88
CA TYR A 353 -21.75 1.49 -47.79
C TYR A 353 -22.36 1.99 -49.10
N LEU A 354 -23.66 1.71 -49.39
CA LEU A 354 -24.31 2.11 -50.62
C LEU A 354 -25.37 3.18 -50.38
N PHE A 355 -25.25 4.29 -51.11
CA PHE A 355 -26.21 5.41 -51.08
C PHE A 355 -26.69 5.70 -52.48
N THR A 356 -27.98 6.04 -52.64
CA THR A 356 -28.57 6.36 -53.93
C THR A 356 -29.31 7.69 -53.85
N TYR A 357 -29.17 8.48 -54.95
CA TYR A 357 -29.92 9.72 -55.11
C TYR A 357 -30.43 9.81 -56.54
N LYS A 358 -31.70 10.21 -56.73
CA LYS A 358 -32.33 10.34 -58.04
C LYS A 358 -32.85 11.74 -58.26
N LYS A 359 -32.55 12.32 -59.41
CA LYS A 359 -33.08 13.64 -59.81
C LYS A 359 -33.29 13.72 -61.32
N LYS A 360 -34.38 14.37 -61.70
CA LYS A 360 -34.69 14.64 -63.10
C LYS A 360 -34.01 15.93 -63.56
N ALA A 361 -33.16 15.87 -64.56
CA ALA A 361 -32.48 17.04 -65.16
C ALA A 361 -33.47 17.85 -66.03
N LEU A 362 -33.94 18.96 -65.46
CA LEU A 362 -34.90 19.84 -66.15
C LEU A 362 -34.30 21.13 -66.69
N LYS A 363 -33.14 21.52 -66.17
CA LYS A 363 -32.37 22.75 -66.50
C LYS A 363 -30.93 22.54 -66.10
N ASP A 364 -30.05 23.42 -66.56
CA ASP A 364 -28.66 23.47 -66.13
C ASP A 364 -28.60 23.80 -64.67
N ASP A 365 -27.74 23.04 -63.93
CA ASP A 365 -27.60 23.18 -62.48
C ASP A 365 -26.18 22.78 -62.07
N ILE A 366 -25.69 23.36 -60.97
CA ILE A 366 -24.43 22.97 -60.33
C ILE A 366 -24.81 22.23 -59.05
N TYR A 367 -24.18 21.10 -58.84
CA TYR A 367 -24.38 20.33 -57.62
C TYR A 367 -23.07 20.04 -56.88
N GLN A 368 -23.16 19.96 -55.53
CA GLN A 368 -22.13 19.53 -54.63
C GLN A 368 -22.63 18.35 -53.82
N VAL A 369 -21.76 17.39 -53.58
CA VAL A 369 -22.09 16.21 -52.74
C VAL A 369 -21.33 16.31 -51.46
N PHE A 370 -22.03 16.22 -50.32
CA PHE A 370 -21.45 16.24 -48.99
C PHE A 370 -21.64 14.87 -48.35
N PHE A 371 -20.58 14.35 -47.75
CA PHE A 371 -20.59 13.10 -47.02
C PHE A 371 -20.19 13.36 -45.59
N SER A 372 -20.97 12.89 -44.65
CA SER A 372 -20.82 13.15 -43.23
C SER A 372 -20.90 11.86 -42.42
N ASN A 373 -20.31 11.90 -41.25
CA ASN A 373 -20.47 10.92 -40.19
C ASN A 373 -20.46 11.61 -38.80
N LYS A 374 -20.57 10.84 -37.72
CA LYS A 374 -20.56 11.36 -36.36
C LYS A 374 -19.28 12.14 -36.03
N ALA A 375 -18.15 11.77 -36.65
CA ALA A 375 -16.87 12.45 -36.42
C ALA A 375 -16.77 13.78 -37.19
N LEU A 376 -17.43 13.86 -38.33
CA LEU A 376 -17.45 15.04 -39.22
C LEU A 376 -18.89 15.40 -39.60
N PRO A 377 -19.69 15.96 -38.68
CA PRO A 377 -21.12 16.19 -38.92
C PRO A 377 -21.40 17.30 -39.95
N LYS A 378 -20.45 18.21 -40.17
CA LYS A 378 -20.59 19.22 -41.23
C LYS A 378 -20.37 18.69 -42.65
N GLY A 379 -19.82 17.48 -42.73
CA GLY A 379 -19.50 16.83 -43.99
C GLY A 379 -18.19 17.32 -44.61
N ASP A 380 -17.64 16.50 -45.46
CA ASP A 380 -16.59 16.82 -46.44
C ASP A 380 -17.21 16.86 -47.83
N SER A 381 -16.62 17.54 -48.79
CA SER A 381 -17.19 17.72 -50.15
C SER A 381 -16.16 17.51 -51.25
#